data_992cadaf87f3ceebada196865fadc5d3
#
_entry.id   992cadaf87f3ceebada196865fadc5d3
#
_cell.length_a   1.000
_cell.length_b   1.000
_cell.length_c   1.000
_cell.angle_alpha   90.00
_cell.angle_beta   90.00
_cell.angle_gamma   90.00
#
_symmetry.space_group_name_H-M   'P 1'
#
loop_
_entity.id
_entity.type
_entity.pdbx_description
1 polymer ?
#
loop_
_entity_poly.entity_id
_entity_poly.type
_entity_poly.pdbx_seq_one_letter_code
_entity_poly.pdbx_strand_id
1 'polypeptide(L)'
;MIICGVMAFVPVLNQLFSALNSAYYVRWLYMPMLIACVMSLSALEEKVSFKPGIITCTAVVAAMMIYQAVVDTDGLIVRMSHRTNFSVYQTMLHFAVTVLSLVLLIVIVKSKRDKDFIPKLYIFSLICAYMCYGVMVQYLYSSIPSVEATTAAFAFGEKLPEECREGSPRIALSATNANLIWGADSPSHLNSLHDEGFTQFLDDSSLGFESGVYERITFDYKEICDLISVKYFAGLGETGDKYDGFRKVGTMGEYAIYENPDYIPMGFVYDSMISRDAFLSIEDKKLKHLTYLKALIVSDTAGFSDILTDISNTAGEEITDDEYKRLIEDRRRSAASSCEKTSNGLTAQIELEKENVVFFSVSYNEGWSAYVDGEKTDVYNVNNGCVGVRVHEGRHEIRLCYTVKGFNEGIAITAVSSGILILYAAVCGIRRKNGKAEV
;
A
#
# COMPACT_ATOMS: atom_id res chain seq x y z
N MET A 1 20.12 25.83 -0.93
CA MET A 1 19.63 25.65 0.46
C MET A 1 18.48 26.60 0.82
N ILE A 2 18.61 27.94 0.65
CA ILE A 2 17.52 28.90 0.98
C ILE A 2 16.22 28.55 0.22
N ILE A 3 16.31 28.29 -1.10
CA ILE A 3 15.14 27.89 -1.91
C ILE A 3 14.49 26.62 -1.34
N CYS A 4 15.28 25.59 -1.00
CA CYS A 4 14.75 24.35 -0.40
C CYS A 4 14.08 24.63 0.97
N GLY A 5 14.63 25.55 1.77
CA GLY A 5 14.02 25.99 3.01
C GLY A 5 12.67 26.65 2.78
N VAL A 6 12.57 27.60 1.84
CA VAL A 6 11.31 28.24 1.47
C VAL A 6 10.29 27.21 0.96
N MET A 7 10.70 26.27 0.11
CA MET A 7 9.84 25.20 -0.39
C MET A 7 9.36 24.26 0.72
N ALA A 8 10.15 24.05 1.78
CA ALA A 8 9.74 23.24 2.91
C ALA A 8 8.61 23.87 3.74
N PHE A 9 8.60 25.20 3.87
CA PHE A 9 7.63 25.93 4.72
C PHE A 9 6.40 26.44 3.96
N VAL A 10 6.47 26.58 2.64
CA VAL A 10 5.34 27.04 1.84
C VAL A 10 4.55 25.84 1.31
N PRO A 11 3.32 25.58 1.76
CA PRO A 11 2.58 24.36 1.43
C PRO A 11 2.47 24.08 -0.08
N VAL A 12 2.14 25.08 -0.88
CA VAL A 12 2.01 24.94 -2.34
C VAL A 12 3.35 24.53 -2.99
N LEU A 13 4.46 25.12 -2.53
CA LEU A 13 5.79 24.79 -3.06
C LEU A 13 6.26 23.41 -2.58
N ASN A 14 5.87 23.01 -1.36
CA ASN A 14 6.14 21.68 -0.82
C ASN A 14 5.42 20.62 -1.65
N GLN A 15 4.17 20.87 -2.03
CA GLN A 15 3.35 19.95 -2.81
C GLN A 15 3.88 19.71 -4.24
N LEU A 16 4.74 20.58 -4.80
CA LEU A 16 5.37 20.33 -6.09
C LEU A 16 6.16 19.01 -6.15
N PHE A 17 6.72 18.57 -5.01
CA PHE A 17 7.46 17.30 -4.92
C PHE A 17 6.57 16.07 -4.81
N SER A 18 5.28 16.24 -4.59
CA SER A 18 4.26 15.19 -4.56
C SER A 18 3.22 15.36 -5.67
N ALA A 19 3.62 15.98 -6.80
CA ALA A 19 2.76 16.24 -7.96
C ALA A 19 1.47 16.99 -7.60
N LEU A 20 1.56 17.96 -6.67
CA LEU A 20 0.44 18.75 -6.14
C LEU A 20 -0.63 17.93 -5.39
N ASN A 21 -0.31 16.71 -4.97
CA ASN A 21 -1.16 15.95 -4.07
C ASN A 21 -1.32 16.72 -2.74
N SER A 22 -2.55 16.77 -2.20
CA SER A 22 -2.97 17.62 -1.08
C SER A 22 -2.24 17.37 0.26
N ALA A 23 -1.35 16.39 0.33
CA ALA A 23 -0.57 16.07 1.53
C ALA A 23 0.69 16.94 1.64
N TYR A 24 0.92 17.50 2.84
CA TYR A 24 2.19 18.13 3.19
C TYR A 24 3.25 17.05 3.43
N TYR A 25 4.22 16.93 2.53
CA TYR A 25 5.24 15.88 2.58
C TYR A 25 6.63 16.46 2.75
N VAL A 26 7.40 15.91 3.68
CA VAL A 26 8.80 16.29 3.93
C VAL A 26 9.82 15.24 3.47
N ARG A 27 9.38 14.14 2.86
CA ARG A 27 10.27 13.04 2.44
C ARG A 27 11.31 13.46 1.40
N TRP A 28 11.04 14.45 0.57
CA TRP A 28 11.98 14.99 -0.41
C TRP A 28 13.18 15.71 0.22
N LEU A 29 13.10 16.08 1.52
CA LEU A 29 14.17 16.77 2.24
C LEU A 29 15.46 15.94 2.36
N TYR A 30 15.43 14.62 2.13
CA TYR A 30 16.66 13.81 2.18
C TYR A 30 17.72 14.28 1.17
N MET A 31 17.34 14.77 -0.01
CA MET A 31 18.29 15.31 -0.99
C MET A 31 18.94 16.62 -0.54
N PRO A 32 18.19 17.65 -0.12
CA PRO A 32 18.78 18.84 0.52
C PRO A 32 19.64 18.51 1.74
N MET A 33 19.28 17.53 2.57
CA MET A 33 20.10 17.07 3.70
C MET A 33 21.43 16.50 3.23
N LEU A 34 21.44 15.65 2.20
CA LEU A 34 22.66 15.10 1.63
C LEU A 34 23.58 16.21 1.10
N ILE A 35 23.04 17.18 0.37
CA ILE A 35 23.78 18.36 -0.12
C ILE A 35 24.34 19.16 1.06
N ALA A 36 23.57 19.37 2.11
CA ALA A 36 24.01 20.06 3.32
C ALA A 36 25.16 19.32 4.02
N CYS A 37 25.15 17.99 4.05
CA CYS A 37 26.26 17.19 4.57
C CYS A 37 27.54 17.38 3.74
N VAL A 38 27.43 17.33 2.41
CA VAL A 38 28.60 17.56 1.51
C VAL A 38 29.15 18.97 1.70
N MET A 39 28.28 20.00 1.73
CA MET A 39 28.72 21.39 1.99
C MET A 39 29.37 21.55 3.37
N SER A 40 28.89 20.84 4.37
CA SER A 40 29.46 20.87 5.71
C SER A 40 30.86 20.25 5.75
N LEU A 41 31.08 19.15 5.03
CA LEU A 41 32.40 18.53 4.87
C LEU A 41 33.38 19.48 4.15
N SER A 42 32.98 20.09 3.05
CA SER A 42 33.80 21.09 2.34
C SER A 42 34.15 22.29 3.24
N ALA A 43 33.19 22.79 4.01
CA ALA A 43 33.43 23.89 4.96
C ALA A 43 34.40 23.49 6.09
N LEU A 44 34.43 22.22 6.50
CA LEU A 44 35.41 21.70 7.48
C LEU A 44 36.83 21.68 6.89
N GLU A 45 36.98 21.26 5.61
CA GLU A 45 38.26 21.23 4.90
C GLU A 45 38.81 22.64 4.71
N GLU A 46 37.97 23.58 4.29
CA GLU A 46 38.34 24.99 4.04
C GLU A 46 38.53 25.83 5.31
N LYS A 47 38.33 25.24 6.51
CA LYS A 47 38.46 25.92 7.82
C LYS A 47 37.58 27.18 7.96
N VAL A 48 36.40 27.18 7.32
CA VAL A 48 35.44 28.28 7.40
C VAL A 48 34.97 28.53 8.83
N SER A 49 34.57 29.76 9.13
CA SER A 49 34.02 30.12 10.44
C SER A 49 32.61 29.55 10.63
N PHE A 50 32.35 28.81 11.69
CA PHE A 50 31.03 28.28 12.06
C PHE A 50 30.09 29.30 12.72
N LYS A 51 30.61 30.51 13.07
CA LYS A 51 29.83 31.53 13.81
C LYS A 51 28.49 31.89 13.14
N PRO A 52 28.42 32.14 11.80
CA PRO A 52 27.15 32.47 11.17
C PRO A 52 26.16 31.31 11.26
N GLY A 53 26.60 30.08 11.06
CA GLY A 53 25.77 28.87 11.17
C GLY A 53 25.17 28.69 12.55
N ILE A 54 26.02 28.85 13.59
CA ILE A 54 25.57 28.75 15.01
C ILE A 54 24.51 29.82 15.31
N ILE A 55 24.77 31.07 14.90
CA ILE A 55 23.80 32.18 15.12
C ILE A 55 22.49 31.86 14.44
N THR A 56 22.52 31.41 13.18
CA THR A 56 21.29 31.06 12.43
C THR A 56 20.55 29.90 13.10
N CYS A 57 21.24 28.81 13.47
CA CYS A 57 20.59 27.67 14.14
C CYS A 57 20.00 28.11 15.50
N THR A 58 20.71 28.92 16.26
CA THR A 58 20.20 29.43 17.57
C THR A 58 18.95 30.29 17.36
N ALA A 59 18.96 31.18 16.37
CA ALA A 59 17.82 32.02 16.04
C ALA A 59 16.60 31.21 15.61
N VAL A 60 16.80 30.19 14.77
CA VAL A 60 15.71 29.28 14.32
C VAL A 60 15.12 28.50 15.50
N VAL A 61 15.96 27.89 16.33
CA VAL A 61 15.50 27.15 17.51
C VAL A 61 14.75 28.08 18.48
N ALA A 62 15.27 29.28 18.74
CA ALA A 62 14.61 30.25 19.59
C ALA A 62 13.25 30.71 19.01
N ALA A 63 13.17 30.97 17.70
CA ALA A 63 11.93 31.32 17.03
C ALA A 63 10.90 30.18 17.11
N MET A 64 11.30 28.94 16.92
CA MET A 64 10.43 27.76 17.08
C MET A 64 9.92 27.62 18.52
N MET A 65 10.79 27.82 19.53
CA MET A 65 10.40 27.77 20.95
C MET A 65 9.41 28.89 21.30
N ILE A 66 9.67 30.13 20.83
CA ILE A 66 8.77 31.28 21.03
C ILE A 66 7.44 31.03 20.35
N TYR A 67 7.45 30.60 19.09
CA TYR A 67 6.24 30.25 18.36
C TYR A 67 5.39 29.23 19.12
N GLN A 68 6.00 28.18 19.61
CA GLN A 68 5.33 27.14 20.37
C GLN A 68 4.78 27.67 21.70
N ALA A 69 5.55 28.48 22.43
CA ALA A 69 5.10 29.09 23.68
C ALA A 69 3.94 30.09 23.52
N VAL A 70 3.90 30.79 22.37
CA VAL A 70 2.85 31.80 22.08
C VAL A 70 1.58 31.15 21.53
N VAL A 71 1.72 30.08 20.76
CA VAL A 71 0.59 29.41 20.08
C VAL A 71 -0.11 28.39 20.98
N ASP A 72 0.48 28.05 22.14
CA ASP A 72 -0.04 27.05 23.09
C ASP A 72 -1.26 27.55 23.91
N THR A 73 -1.71 28.75 23.69
CA THR A 73 -2.88 29.30 24.39
C THR A 73 -4.21 29.02 23.67
N ASP A 74 -4.56 27.78 23.38
CA ASP A 74 -5.93 27.36 23.00
C ASP A 74 -6.23 26.83 21.60
N GLY A 75 -5.31 26.32 20.84
CA GLY A 75 -5.95 25.72 19.68
C GLY A 75 -5.11 25.04 18.62
N LEU A 76 -3.95 25.55 18.28
CA LEU A 76 -3.19 24.98 17.17
C LEU A 76 -2.35 23.76 17.61
N ILE A 77 -1.76 23.83 18.80
CA ILE A 77 -0.96 22.71 19.34
C ILE A 77 -1.84 21.57 19.81
N VAL A 78 -2.99 21.86 20.41
CA VAL A 78 -3.98 20.83 20.75
C VAL A 78 -4.49 20.16 19.47
N ARG A 79 -4.70 20.90 18.37
CA ARG A 79 -5.05 20.30 17.06
C ARG A 79 -3.89 19.52 16.44
N MET A 80 -2.65 19.95 16.61
CA MET A 80 -1.48 19.19 16.15
C MET A 80 -1.23 17.96 17.03
N SER A 81 -1.40 18.04 18.35
CA SER A 81 -1.27 16.89 19.24
C SER A 81 -2.38 15.85 18.99
N HIS A 82 -3.61 16.29 18.75
CA HIS A 82 -4.69 15.38 18.33
C HIS A 82 -4.47 14.75 16.95
N ARG A 83 -3.81 15.45 16.01
CA ARG A 83 -3.47 14.88 14.70
C ARG A 83 -2.21 14.02 14.71
N THR A 84 -1.28 14.27 15.63
CA THR A 84 0.02 13.59 15.66
C THR A 84 0.19 12.65 16.84
N ASN A 85 -0.80 12.54 17.74
CA ASN A 85 -0.71 11.80 19.01
C ASN A 85 0.51 12.19 19.88
N PHE A 86 1.10 13.37 19.66
CA PHE A 86 2.17 13.89 20.50
C PHE A 86 1.60 14.38 21.84
N SER A 87 2.08 13.82 22.92
CA SER A 87 1.85 14.41 24.24
C SER A 87 2.72 15.66 24.42
N VAL A 88 2.27 16.56 25.30
CA VAL A 88 3.07 17.75 25.70
C VAL A 88 4.46 17.33 26.17
N TYR A 89 4.56 16.20 26.85
CA TYR A 89 5.83 15.61 27.30
C TYR A 89 6.78 15.28 26.14
N GLN A 90 6.27 14.66 25.07
CA GLN A 90 7.08 14.32 23.89
C GLN A 90 7.60 15.55 23.16
N THR A 91 6.77 16.58 23.06
CA THR A 91 7.17 17.87 22.50
C THR A 91 8.28 18.52 23.31
N MET A 92 8.14 18.54 24.64
CA MET A 92 9.20 19.04 25.55
C MET A 92 10.49 18.25 25.42
N LEU A 93 10.42 16.92 25.28
CA LEU A 93 11.59 16.08 25.08
C LEU A 93 12.33 16.41 23.78
N HIS A 94 11.61 16.62 22.68
CA HIS A 94 12.19 17.05 21.40
C HIS A 94 12.94 18.38 21.54
N PHE A 95 12.35 19.35 22.22
CA PHE A 95 13.00 20.63 22.48
C PHE A 95 14.25 20.48 23.34
N ALA A 96 14.17 19.70 24.42
CA ALA A 96 15.32 19.45 25.29
C ALA A 96 16.48 18.82 24.51
N VAL A 97 16.21 17.80 23.67
CA VAL A 97 17.23 17.17 22.82
C VAL A 97 17.81 18.16 21.80
N THR A 98 16.98 19.00 21.19
CA THR A 98 17.43 20.02 20.22
C THR A 98 18.33 21.05 20.88
N VAL A 99 17.93 21.59 22.03
CA VAL A 99 18.71 22.58 22.80
C VAL A 99 20.04 21.97 23.27
N LEU A 100 20.01 20.74 23.81
CA LEU A 100 21.20 20.04 24.25
C LEU A 100 22.18 19.80 23.09
N SER A 101 21.67 19.37 21.93
CA SER A 101 22.48 19.19 20.73
C SER A 101 23.13 20.50 20.26
N LEU A 102 22.41 21.62 20.33
CA LEU A 102 22.93 22.95 20.01
C LEU A 102 24.02 23.38 20.98
N VAL A 103 23.81 23.20 22.28
CA VAL A 103 24.80 23.51 23.32
C VAL A 103 26.10 22.71 23.14
N LEU A 104 25.97 21.40 22.92
CA LEU A 104 27.10 20.52 22.65
C LEU A 104 27.87 20.95 21.40
N LEU A 105 27.17 21.30 20.31
CA LEU A 105 27.78 21.82 19.10
C LEU A 105 28.57 23.10 19.36
N ILE A 106 27.99 24.05 20.10
CA ILE A 106 28.66 25.31 20.47
C ILE A 106 29.95 25.04 21.29
N VAL A 107 29.90 24.11 22.24
CA VAL A 107 31.04 23.71 23.04
C VAL A 107 32.15 23.12 22.17
N ILE A 108 31.82 22.21 21.26
CA ILE A 108 32.82 21.59 20.37
C ILE A 108 33.44 22.62 19.42
N VAL A 109 32.63 23.49 18.83
CA VAL A 109 33.11 24.50 17.89
C VAL A 109 33.98 25.58 18.59
N LYS A 110 33.71 25.87 19.87
CA LYS A 110 34.54 26.77 20.68
C LYS A 110 35.82 26.11 21.17
N SER A 111 35.90 24.78 21.19
CA SER A 111 37.15 24.09 21.54
C SER A 111 38.21 24.39 20.48
N LYS A 112 39.50 24.32 20.92
CA LYS A 112 40.62 24.52 19.96
C LYS A 112 40.52 23.45 18.87
N ARG A 113 40.75 23.86 17.61
CA ARG A 113 40.90 22.95 16.47
C ARG A 113 42.27 22.24 16.59
N ASP A 114 42.35 21.28 17.47
CA ASP A 114 43.47 20.38 17.64
C ASP A 114 43.31 19.10 16.77
N LYS A 115 44.25 18.18 16.94
CA LYS A 115 44.20 16.89 16.23
C LYS A 115 42.93 16.06 16.52
N ASP A 116 42.32 16.33 17.69
CA ASP A 116 41.15 15.59 18.16
C ASP A 116 39.81 16.25 17.77
N PHE A 117 39.83 17.36 17.02
CA PHE A 117 38.61 18.08 16.65
C PHE A 117 37.65 17.25 15.81
N ILE A 118 38.16 16.55 14.78
CA ILE A 118 37.34 15.69 13.91
C ILE A 118 36.77 14.49 14.67
N PRO A 119 37.58 13.73 15.46
CA PRO A 119 37.01 12.68 16.35
C PRO A 119 35.94 13.20 17.30
N LYS A 120 36.13 14.36 17.94
CA LYS A 120 35.10 14.95 18.82
C LYS A 120 33.81 15.26 18.09
N LEU A 121 33.90 15.83 16.87
CA LEU A 121 32.73 16.12 16.03
C LEU A 121 32.02 14.85 15.61
N TYR A 122 32.79 13.80 15.28
CA TYR A 122 32.21 12.50 14.93
C TYR A 122 31.46 11.86 16.10
N ILE A 123 32.08 11.82 17.30
CA ILE A 123 31.41 11.31 18.50
C ILE A 123 30.15 12.13 18.83
N PHE A 124 30.22 13.45 18.70
CA PHE A 124 29.05 14.32 18.85
C PHE A 124 27.92 13.96 17.89
N SER A 125 28.23 13.76 16.60
CA SER A 125 27.22 13.40 15.62
C SER A 125 26.56 12.05 15.93
N LEU A 126 27.34 11.08 16.42
CA LEU A 126 26.80 9.79 16.87
C LEU A 126 25.88 9.93 18.10
N ILE A 127 26.26 10.76 19.07
CA ILE A 127 25.43 11.03 20.25
C ILE A 127 24.11 11.68 19.82
N CYS A 128 24.16 12.71 18.96
CA CYS A 128 22.96 13.37 18.46
C CYS A 128 22.08 12.41 17.67
N ALA A 129 22.65 11.58 16.80
CA ALA A 129 21.92 10.58 16.05
C ALA A 129 21.24 9.56 16.98
N TYR A 130 21.94 9.09 18.02
CA TYR A 130 21.38 8.16 19.00
C TYR A 130 20.24 8.80 19.81
N MET A 131 20.40 10.06 20.23
CA MET A 131 19.36 10.79 20.96
C MET A 131 18.12 11.01 20.08
N CYS A 132 18.31 11.44 18.83
CA CYS A 132 17.20 11.59 17.87
C CYS A 132 16.50 10.26 17.59
N TYR A 133 17.27 9.17 17.44
CA TYR A 133 16.74 7.83 17.29
C TYR A 133 15.93 7.39 18.51
N GLY A 134 16.43 7.61 19.73
CA GLY A 134 15.71 7.29 20.96
C GLY A 134 14.37 8.02 21.07
N VAL A 135 14.34 9.32 20.73
CA VAL A 135 13.10 10.11 20.67
C VAL A 135 12.15 9.58 19.60
N MET A 136 12.66 9.23 18.43
CA MET A 136 11.86 8.65 17.34
C MET A 136 11.27 7.29 17.73
N VAL A 137 12.05 6.41 18.35
CA VAL A 137 11.59 5.11 18.84
C VAL A 137 10.50 5.28 19.89
N GLN A 138 10.68 6.20 20.85
CA GLN A 138 9.66 6.47 21.85
C GLN A 138 8.38 7.03 21.23
N TYR A 139 8.49 7.87 20.20
CA TYR A 139 7.35 8.34 19.42
C TYR A 139 6.62 7.20 18.74
N LEU A 140 7.33 6.37 17.98
CA LEU A 140 6.76 5.21 17.31
C LEU A 140 6.06 4.27 18.30
N TYR A 141 6.71 4.01 19.44
CA TYR A 141 6.16 3.15 20.48
C TYR A 141 4.87 3.71 21.11
N SER A 142 4.79 5.03 21.33
CA SER A 142 3.60 5.68 21.90
C SER A 142 2.49 5.94 20.88
N SER A 143 2.83 5.96 19.58
CA SER A 143 1.87 6.18 18.48
C SER A 143 1.19 4.90 18.01
N ILE A 144 1.69 3.72 18.44
CA ILE A 144 1.08 2.44 18.10
C ILE A 144 -0.06 2.20 19.11
N PRO A 145 -1.33 2.39 18.72
CA PRO A 145 -2.45 2.06 19.59
C PRO A 145 -2.45 0.53 19.76
N SER A 146 -2.15 0.05 20.94
CA SER A 146 -2.01 -1.35 21.29
C SER A 146 -0.80 -2.06 20.64
N VAL A 147 0.35 -1.90 21.27
CA VAL A 147 1.48 -2.85 21.14
C VAL A 147 0.98 -4.29 21.30
N GLU A 148 -0.04 -4.50 22.13
CA GLU A 148 -0.72 -5.79 22.34
C GLU A 148 -1.37 -6.31 21.06
N ALA A 149 -2.15 -5.53 20.33
CA ALA A 149 -2.77 -5.97 19.09
C ALA A 149 -1.72 -6.20 17.97
N THR A 150 -0.67 -5.39 17.93
CA THR A 150 0.42 -5.58 17.00
C THR A 150 1.26 -6.80 17.39
N THR A 151 1.54 -7.01 18.70
CA THR A 151 2.28 -8.17 19.19
C THR A 151 1.45 -9.46 19.07
N ALA A 152 0.14 -9.38 19.23
CA ALA A 152 -0.77 -10.49 18.99
C ALA A 152 -0.84 -10.85 17.50
N ALA A 153 -0.88 -9.86 16.60
CA ALA A 153 -0.76 -10.08 15.16
C ALA A 153 0.63 -10.64 14.77
N PHE A 154 1.66 -10.20 15.49
CA PHE A 154 3.02 -10.71 15.41
C PHE A 154 3.25 -11.85 16.41
N ALA A 155 2.29 -12.72 16.68
CA ALA A 155 2.54 -13.95 17.43
C ALA A 155 3.62 -14.75 16.70
N PHE A 156 4.86 -14.35 16.94
CA PHE A 156 6.06 -14.84 16.28
C PHE A 156 6.15 -16.36 16.48
N GLY A 157 5.96 -17.10 15.39
CA GLY A 157 6.04 -18.53 15.36
C GLY A 157 4.71 -19.27 15.36
N GLU A 158 3.58 -18.60 15.53
CA GLU A 158 2.28 -19.22 15.27
C GLU A 158 2.02 -19.29 13.76
N LYS A 159 1.55 -20.44 13.31
CA LYS A 159 1.18 -20.67 11.91
C LYS A 159 -0.35 -20.65 11.81
N LEU A 160 -0.85 -20.17 10.69
CA LEU A 160 -2.26 -20.37 10.34
C LEU A 160 -2.65 -21.86 10.52
N PRO A 161 -3.87 -22.16 10.99
CA PRO A 161 -4.38 -23.53 11.00
C PRO A 161 -4.13 -24.21 9.65
N GLU A 162 -3.88 -25.50 9.64
CA GLU A 162 -3.53 -26.25 8.42
C GLU A 162 -4.61 -26.10 7.35
N GLU A 163 -5.88 -26.16 7.75
CA GLU A 163 -7.05 -25.93 6.89
C GLU A 163 -7.04 -24.56 6.21
N CYS A 164 -6.43 -23.54 6.83
CA CYS A 164 -6.33 -22.19 6.28
C CYS A 164 -5.10 -21.96 5.39
N ARG A 165 -4.28 -22.98 5.18
CA ARG A 165 -3.05 -22.88 4.36
C ARG A 165 -3.18 -23.59 3.01
N GLU A 166 -4.03 -24.61 2.90
CA GLU A 166 -4.23 -25.34 1.65
C GLU A 166 -4.90 -24.46 0.59
N GLY A 167 -4.29 -24.40 -0.61
CA GLY A 167 -4.81 -23.64 -1.74
C GLY A 167 -4.66 -22.12 -1.62
N SER A 168 -3.90 -21.62 -0.64
CA SER A 168 -3.68 -20.18 -0.40
C SER A 168 -4.99 -19.36 -0.41
N PRO A 169 -5.98 -19.70 0.42
CA PRO A 169 -7.26 -19.02 0.43
C PRO A 169 -7.14 -17.58 0.93
N ARG A 170 -8.02 -16.72 0.47
CA ARG A 170 -8.09 -15.34 0.97
C ARG A 170 -8.69 -15.30 2.36
N ILE A 171 -8.10 -14.45 3.21
CA ILE A 171 -8.53 -14.20 4.59
C ILE A 171 -8.85 -12.70 4.74
N ALA A 172 -10.10 -12.37 5.05
CA ALA A 172 -10.42 -11.02 5.47
C ALA A 172 -9.98 -10.79 6.92
N LEU A 173 -9.36 -9.65 7.19
CA LEU A 173 -8.71 -9.34 8.46
C LEU A 173 -9.34 -8.10 9.09
N SER A 174 -9.52 -8.12 10.41
CA SER A 174 -9.84 -6.92 11.17
C SER A 174 -8.61 -6.02 11.41
N ALA A 175 -7.39 -6.57 11.24
CA ALA A 175 -6.13 -5.86 11.37
C ALA A 175 -5.41 -5.71 10.03
N THR A 176 -4.83 -4.55 9.82
CA THR A 176 -4.18 -4.18 8.56
C THR A 176 -2.80 -4.84 8.44
N ASN A 177 -2.50 -5.44 7.30
CA ASN A 177 -1.20 -6.01 6.92
C ASN A 177 -0.70 -7.19 7.78
N ALA A 178 -1.46 -7.73 8.72
CA ALA A 178 -1.10 -8.94 9.44
C ALA A 178 -0.98 -10.15 8.50
N ASN A 179 -1.77 -10.15 7.42
CA ASN A 179 -1.71 -11.17 6.36
C ASN A 179 -0.32 -11.34 5.75
N LEU A 180 0.50 -10.27 5.65
CA LEU A 180 1.86 -10.35 5.11
C LEU A 180 2.77 -11.23 5.98
N ILE A 181 2.57 -11.18 7.30
CA ILE A 181 3.34 -11.98 8.26
C ILE A 181 2.86 -13.44 8.25
N TRP A 182 1.56 -13.62 8.09
CA TRP A 182 0.94 -14.94 8.05
C TRP A 182 1.12 -15.65 6.70
N GLY A 183 1.63 -14.94 5.68
CA GLY A 183 1.73 -15.46 4.32
C GLY A 183 0.38 -15.74 3.68
N ALA A 184 -0.66 -15.00 4.09
CA ALA A 184 -2.03 -15.17 3.61
C ALA A 184 -2.43 -14.05 2.65
N ASP A 185 -3.29 -14.35 1.69
CA ASP A 185 -3.93 -13.35 0.84
C ASP A 185 -5.06 -12.65 1.58
N SER A 186 -5.15 -11.34 1.42
CA SER A 186 -6.21 -10.55 2.01
C SER A 186 -6.68 -9.44 1.07
N PRO A 187 -7.98 -9.19 0.99
CA PRO A 187 -8.52 -8.02 0.31
C PRO A 187 -8.38 -6.75 1.14
N SER A 188 -7.95 -6.89 2.41
CA SER A 188 -7.80 -5.76 3.33
C SER A 188 -6.33 -5.47 3.55
N HIS A 189 -5.86 -4.31 3.13
CA HIS A 189 -4.45 -3.91 3.31
C HIS A 189 -4.30 -2.40 3.41
N LEU A 190 -3.15 -1.98 3.95
CA LEU A 190 -2.69 -0.60 3.90
C LEU A 190 -1.70 -0.46 2.75
N ASN A 191 -2.04 0.31 1.75
CA ASN A 191 -1.17 0.62 0.63
C ASN A 191 -1.27 2.11 0.27
N SER A 192 -0.14 2.73 -0.02
CA SER A 192 -0.08 4.12 -0.50
C SER A 192 -0.08 4.24 -2.03
N LEU A 193 -0.04 3.11 -2.74
CA LEU A 193 -0.19 3.02 -4.18
C LEU A 193 -1.39 2.12 -4.47
N HIS A 194 -2.42 2.68 -5.08
CA HIS A 194 -3.62 1.96 -5.42
C HIS A 194 -3.57 1.54 -6.88
N ASP A 195 -3.99 0.31 -7.15
CA ASP A 195 -4.22 -0.18 -8.51
C ASP A 195 -5.50 0.46 -9.07
N GLU A 196 -5.47 0.88 -10.33
CA GLU A 196 -6.58 1.57 -10.99
C GLU A 196 -7.85 0.71 -11.01
N GLY A 197 -7.71 -0.57 -11.37
CA GLY A 197 -8.85 -1.49 -11.41
C GLY A 197 -9.47 -1.69 -10.02
N PHE A 198 -8.65 -1.86 -8.99
CA PHE A 198 -9.16 -2.01 -7.63
C PHE A 198 -9.84 -0.73 -7.11
N THR A 199 -9.28 0.43 -7.44
CA THR A 199 -9.90 1.73 -7.12
C THR A 199 -11.26 1.86 -7.80
N GLN A 200 -11.34 1.54 -9.09
CA GLN A 200 -12.60 1.52 -9.83
C GLN A 200 -13.63 0.57 -9.19
N PHE A 201 -13.21 -0.64 -8.83
CA PHE A 201 -14.08 -1.61 -8.16
C PHE A 201 -14.65 -1.07 -6.84
N LEU A 202 -13.82 -0.45 -5.98
CA LEU A 202 -14.27 0.11 -4.72
C LEU A 202 -15.24 1.28 -4.89
N ASP A 203 -14.93 2.20 -5.80
CA ASP A 203 -15.75 3.38 -6.05
C ASP A 203 -17.11 2.99 -6.64
N ASP A 204 -17.12 2.15 -7.67
CA ASP A 204 -18.34 1.69 -8.32
C ASP A 204 -19.21 0.81 -7.41
N SER A 205 -18.56 0.07 -6.48
CA SER A 205 -19.24 -0.73 -5.45
C SER A 205 -19.73 0.09 -4.25
N SER A 206 -19.47 1.40 -4.22
CA SER A 206 -19.80 2.28 -3.09
C SER A 206 -19.12 1.85 -1.77
N LEU A 207 -17.93 1.23 -1.85
CA LEU A 207 -17.15 0.82 -0.68
C LEU A 207 -16.30 1.95 -0.15
N GLY A 208 -15.66 2.71 -1.06
CA GLY A 208 -14.79 3.84 -0.72
C GLY A 208 -13.49 3.44 -0.03
N PHE A 209 -12.62 4.43 0.17
CA PHE A 209 -11.39 4.27 0.94
C PHE A 209 -11.54 4.82 2.34
N GLU A 210 -11.22 4.04 3.36
CA GLU A 210 -11.08 4.55 4.72
C GLU A 210 -9.76 5.34 4.82
N SER A 211 -9.86 6.65 5.05
CA SER A 211 -8.69 7.56 5.17
C SER A 211 -7.78 7.66 3.93
N GLY A 212 -8.25 7.28 2.74
CA GLY A 212 -7.52 7.42 1.48
C GLY A 212 -6.32 6.49 1.28
N VAL A 213 -6.03 5.59 2.23
CA VAL A 213 -4.90 4.64 2.18
C VAL A 213 -5.26 3.27 2.75
N TYR A 214 -6.42 3.14 3.38
CA TYR A 214 -6.92 1.88 3.92
C TYR A 214 -7.96 1.28 3.00
N GLU A 215 -7.71 0.08 2.57
CA GLU A 215 -8.66 -0.78 1.90
C GLU A 215 -9.10 -1.83 2.89
N ARG A 216 -10.33 -1.74 3.32
CA ARG A 216 -10.86 -2.67 4.31
C ARG A 216 -12.16 -3.26 3.80
N ILE A 217 -12.04 -4.38 3.11
CA ILE A 217 -13.18 -5.23 2.78
C ILE A 217 -13.34 -6.23 3.93
N THR A 218 -14.36 -6.04 4.72
CA THR A 218 -14.72 -6.89 5.87
C THR A 218 -16.02 -7.62 5.59
N PHE A 219 -16.39 -8.57 6.45
CA PHE A 219 -17.67 -9.25 6.35
C PHE A 219 -18.92 -8.40 6.65
N ASP A 220 -18.74 -7.12 6.96
CA ASP A 220 -19.84 -6.16 6.89
C ASP A 220 -20.32 -5.97 5.43
N TYR A 221 -19.52 -6.44 4.46
CA TYR A 221 -19.81 -6.53 3.02
C TYR A 221 -19.69 -7.99 2.55
N LYS A 222 -20.53 -8.87 3.14
CA LYS A 222 -20.46 -10.31 2.93
C LYS A 222 -20.56 -10.69 1.45
N GLU A 223 -21.49 -10.10 0.71
CA GLU A 223 -21.72 -10.36 -0.70
C GLU A 223 -20.48 -10.04 -1.56
N ILE A 224 -19.73 -9.01 -1.19
CA ILE A 224 -18.44 -8.70 -1.81
C ILE A 224 -17.37 -9.72 -1.42
N CYS A 225 -17.33 -10.13 -0.16
CA CYS A 225 -16.39 -11.17 0.28
C CYS A 225 -16.63 -12.49 -0.48
N ASP A 226 -17.88 -12.86 -0.72
CA ASP A 226 -18.24 -14.04 -1.49
C ASP A 226 -17.79 -13.91 -2.96
N LEU A 227 -18.06 -12.76 -3.59
CA LEU A 227 -17.65 -12.43 -4.95
C LEU A 227 -16.13 -12.55 -5.13
N ILE A 228 -15.36 -12.00 -4.18
CA ILE A 228 -13.89 -11.94 -4.28
C ILE A 228 -13.20 -13.14 -3.65
N SER A 229 -13.91 -14.24 -3.45
CA SER A 229 -13.36 -15.53 -3.01
C SER A 229 -12.69 -15.48 -1.62
N VAL A 230 -13.28 -14.78 -0.66
CA VAL A 230 -12.81 -14.77 0.73
C VAL A 230 -13.35 -15.99 1.45
N LYS A 231 -12.47 -16.91 1.82
CA LYS A 231 -12.84 -18.18 2.48
C LYS A 231 -12.87 -18.04 4.00
N TYR A 232 -11.96 -17.25 4.57
CA TYR A 232 -11.84 -17.13 6.01
C TYR A 232 -11.90 -15.67 6.47
N PHE A 233 -12.33 -15.50 7.71
CA PHE A 233 -12.27 -14.23 8.43
C PHE A 233 -11.45 -14.39 9.70
N ALA A 234 -10.53 -13.47 9.97
CA ALA A 234 -9.78 -13.42 11.21
C ALA A 234 -10.10 -12.10 11.96
N GLY A 235 -10.75 -12.23 13.10
CA GLY A 235 -11.15 -11.13 13.97
C GLY A 235 -10.51 -11.21 15.34
N LEU A 236 -10.24 -10.06 15.97
CA LEU A 236 -9.76 -9.99 17.35
C LEU A 236 -10.88 -10.44 18.30
N GLY A 237 -10.52 -11.35 19.21
CA GLY A 237 -11.45 -11.92 20.18
C GLY A 237 -12.50 -12.86 19.55
N GLU A 238 -13.50 -13.25 20.35
CA GLU A 238 -14.61 -14.06 19.87
C GLU A 238 -15.69 -13.16 19.24
N THR A 239 -15.70 -13.11 17.92
CA THR A 239 -16.66 -12.31 17.13
C THR A 239 -17.65 -13.19 16.36
N GLY A 240 -17.64 -14.51 16.61
CA GLY A 240 -18.43 -15.51 15.89
C GLY A 240 -19.93 -15.28 15.92
N ASP A 241 -20.44 -14.73 17.02
CA ASP A 241 -21.87 -14.43 17.15
C ASP A 241 -22.35 -13.26 16.25
N LYS A 242 -21.41 -12.50 15.67
CA LYS A 242 -21.73 -11.39 14.76
C LYS A 242 -22.14 -11.87 13.36
N TYR A 243 -21.66 -13.06 12.95
CA TYR A 243 -21.87 -13.57 11.59
C TYR A 243 -22.58 -14.92 11.64
N ASP A 244 -23.84 -14.93 11.22
CA ASP A 244 -24.67 -16.13 11.22
C ASP A 244 -24.08 -17.20 10.27
N GLY A 245 -24.08 -18.45 10.71
CA GLY A 245 -23.61 -19.60 9.96
C GLY A 245 -22.08 -19.76 9.85
N PHE A 246 -21.27 -18.82 10.39
CA PHE A 246 -19.81 -18.95 10.37
C PHE A 246 -19.31 -19.99 11.37
N ARG A 247 -18.42 -20.88 10.93
CA ARG A 247 -17.80 -21.92 11.75
C ARG A 247 -16.40 -21.48 12.20
N LYS A 248 -16.16 -21.43 13.51
CA LYS A 248 -14.80 -21.23 14.04
C LYS A 248 -13.94 -22.44 13.68
N VAL A 249 -12.85 -22.21 12.95
CA VAL A 249 -11.90 -23.24 12.49
C VAL A 249 -10.61 -23.23 13.30
N GLY A 250 -10.29 -22.15 14.00
CA GLY A 250 -9.09 -22.09 14.82
C GLY A 250 -8.87 -20.73 15.46
N THR A 251 -7.68 -20.60 16.05
CA THR A 251 -7.18 -19.36 16.62
C THR A 251 -5.73 -19.15 16.21
N MET A 252 -5.31 -17.89 16.18
CA MET A 252 -3.92 -17.51 16.00
C MET A 252 -3.63 -16.28 16.85
N GLY A 253 -2.89 -16.47 17.96
CA GLY A 253 -2.78 -15.47 19.01
C GLY A 253 -4.16 -15.08 19.54
N GLU A 254 -4.47 -13.80 19.53
CA GLU A 254 -5.78 -13.28 19.94
C GLU A 254 -6.83 -13.28 18.84
N TYR A 255 -6.48 -13.73 17.61
CA TYR A 255 -7.41 -13.81 16.50
C TYR A 255 -8.16 -15.13 16.49
N ALA A 256 -9.49 -15.07 16.44
CA ALA A 256 -10.33 -16.19 16.09
C ALA A 256 -10.54 -16.23 14.58
N ILE A 257 -10.40 -17.41 13.98
CA ILE A 257 -10.54 -17.65 12.55
C ILE A 257 -11.83 -18.40 12.29
N TYR A 258 -12.63 -17.84 11.39
CA TYR A 258 -13.94 -18.35 11.00
C TYR A 258 -13.98 -18.67 9.52
N GLU A 259 -14.65 -19.75 9.14
CA GLU A 259 -14.90 -20.12 7.75
C GLU A 259 -16.20 -19.49 7.25
N ASN A 260 -16.14 -18.92 6.04
CA ASN A 260 -17.28 -18.37 5.33
C ASN A 260 -18.15 -19.48 4.72
N PRO A 261 -19.43 -19.65 5.14
CA PRO A 261 -20.30 -20.69 4.60
C PRO A 261 -20.65 -20.49 3.14
N ASP A 262 -20.60 -19.25 2.64
CA ASP A 262 -20.98 -18.88 1.27
C ASP A 262 -19.77 -18.62 0.36
N TYR A 263 -18.59 -19.09 0.75
CA TYR A 263 -17.37 -18.99 -0.05
C TYR A 263 -17.56 -19.52 -1.48
N ILE A 264 -17.17 -18.72 -2.47
CA ILE A 264 -17.12 -19.07 -3.89
C ILE A 264 -15.64 -19.19 -4.30
N PRO A 265 -15.18 -20.36 -4.84
CA PRO A 265 -13.84 -20.47 -5.41
C PRO A 265 -13.62 -19.48 -6.56
N MET A 266 -12.37 -19.05 -6.77
CA MET A 266 -12.01 -18.13 -7.84
C MET A 266 -12.14 -18.81 -9.22
N GLY A 267 -12.46 -18.02 -10.27
CA GLY A 267 -12.54 -18.49 -11.64
C GLY A 267 -13.89 -19.11 -11.98
N PHE A 268 -14.97 -18.33 -11.88
CA PHE A 268 -16.34 -18.79 -12.22
C PHE A 268 -16.94 -17.99 -13.37
N VAL A 269 -18.07 -18.44 -13.88
CA VAL A 269 -18.76 -17.83 -15.02
C VAL A 269 -20.17 -17.37 -14.69
N TYR A 270 -20.74 -16.58 -15.62
CA TYR A 270 -22.09 -16.02 -15.52
C TYR A 270 -22.92 -16.46 -16.75
N ASP A 271 -24.25 -16.46 -16.59
CA ASP A 271 -25.18 -16.63 -17.71
C ASP A 271 -25.70 -15.29 -18.23
N SER A 272 -25.56 -14.25 -17.45
CA SER A 272 -26.08 -12.92 -17.71
C SER A 272 -25.01 -11.86 -17.57
N MET A 273 -25.21 -10.74 -18.26
CA MET A 273 -24.42 -9.54 -18.11
C MET A 273 -25.31 -8.32 -17.87
N ILE A 274 -24.71 -7.27 -17.32
CA ILE A 274 -25.35 -5.96 -17.14
C ILE A 274 -24.37 -4.88 -17.58
N SER A 275 -24.86 -3.83 -18.25
CA SER A 275 -24.02 -2.70 -18.60
C SER A 275 -23.58 -1.94 -17.33
N ARG A 276 -22.34 -1.41 -17.35
CA ARG A 276 -21.82 -0.60 -16.25
C ARG A 276 -22.73 0.58 -15.91
N ASP A 277 -23.33 1.23 -16.92
CA ASP A 277 -24.23 2.36 -16.70
C ASP A 277 -25.49 1.93 -15.95
N ALA A 278 -26.10 0.80 -16.32
CA ALA A 278 -27.24 0.24 -15.61
C ALA A 278 -26.88 -0.17 -14.18
N PHE A 279 -25.71 -0.77 -13.97
CA PHE A 279 -25.21 -1.09 -12.63
C PHE A 279 -25.02 0.16 -11.77
N LEU A 280 -24.41 1.22 -12.31
CA LEU A 280 -24.18 2.47 -11.57
C LEU A 280 -25.48 3.20 -11.19
N SER A 281 -26.57 2.98 -11.95
CA SER A 281 -27.88 3.54 -11.63
C SER A 281 -28.57 2.91 -10.41
N ILE A 282 -28.05 1.79 -9.89
CA ILE A 282 -28.55 1.15 -8.67
C ILE A 282 -28.15 2.00 -7.47
N GLU A 283 -29.10 2.58 -6.76
CA GLU A 283 -28.83 3.43 -5.58
C GLU A 283 -28.62 2.61 -4.32
N ASP A 284 -29.37 1.51 -4.14
CA ASP A 284 -29.24 0.65 -2.95
C ASP A 284 -27.90 -0.09 -2.97
N LYS A 285 -27.10 0.12 -1.92
CA LYS A 285 -25.75 -0.44 -1.81
C LYS A 285 -25.75 -1.95 -1.71
N LYS A 286 -26.69 -2.54 -0.94
CA LYS A 286 -26.76 -3.98 -0.77
C LYS A 286 -27.19 -4.66 -2.07
N LEU A 287 -28.17 -4.10 -2.75
CA LEU A 287 -28.62 -4.58 -4.06
C LEU A 287 -27.49 -4.49 -5.09
N LYS A 288 -26.72 -3.42 -5.07
CA LYS A 288 -25.53 -3.28 -5.93
C LYS A 288 -24.52 -4.42 -5.68
N HIS A 289 -24.26 -4.77 -4.43
CA HIS A 289 -23.38 -5.89 -4.09
C HIS A 289 -23.93 -7.25 -4.53
N LEU A 290 -25.22 -7.47 -4.35
CA LEU A 290 -25.90 -8.69 -4.80
C LEU A 290 -25.90 -8.82 -6.33
N THR A 291 -25.99 -7.69 -7.05
CA THR A 291 -25.98 -7.67 -8.52
C THR A 291 -24.68 -8.22 -9.09
N TYR A 292 -23.55 -8.03 -8.44
CA TYR A 292 -22.29 -8.66 -8.84
C TYR A 292 -22.33 -10.20 -8.84
N LEU A 293 -23.15 -10.80 -8.00
CA LEU A 293 -23.34 -12.26 -8.00
C LEU A 293 -24.32 -12.72 -9.08
N LYS A 294 -25.25 -11.84 -9.49
CA LYS A 294 -26.30 -12.13 -10.48
C LYS A 294 -25.78 -12.05 -11.92
N ALA A 295 -25.00 -11.03 -12.26
CA ALA A 295 -24.57 -10.75 -13.63
C ALA A 295 -23.12 -10.23 -13.69
N LEU A 296 -22.46 -10.52 -14.81
CA LEU A 296 -21.17 -9.93 -15.15
C LEU A 296 -21.34 -8.47 -15.53
N ILE A 297 -20.65 -7.57 -14.86
CA ILE A 297 -20.70 -6.14 -15.21
C ILE A 297 -19.68 -5.88 -16.32
N VAL A 298 -20.15 -5.29 -17.43
CA VAL A 298 -19.31 -4.99 -18.60
C VAL A 298 -19.54 -3.58 -19.09
N SER A 299 -18.50 -2.95 -19.64
CA SER A 299 -18.62 -1.61 -20.24
C SER A 299 -19.29 -1.64 -21.61
N ASP A 300 -19.09 -2.73 -22.36
CA ASP A 300 -19.67 -2.95 -23.68
C ASP A 300 -20.40 -4.31 -23.72
N THR A 301 -21.74 -4.27 -23.73
CA THR A 301 -22.56 -5.48 -23.80
C THR A 301 -22.53 -6.11 -25.18
N ALA A 302 -22.28 -5.33 -26.24
CA ALA A 302 -22.25 -5.86 -27.60
C ALA A 302 -21.14 -6.90 -27.82
N GLY A 303 -20.00 -6.72 -27.14
CA GLY A 303 -18.86 -7.65 -27.21
C GLY A 303 -19.12 -9.04 -26.63
N PHE A 304 -20.19 -9.22 -25.86
CA PHE A 304 -20.50 -10.48 -25.16
C PHE A 304 -21.94 -10.98 -25.41
N SER A 305 -22.70 -10.31 -26.27
CA SER A 305 -24.11 -10.61 -26.56
C SER A 305 -24.35 -11.98 -27.25
N ASP A 306 -23.29 -12.58 -27.78
CA ASP A 306 -23.28 -13.91 -28.36
C ASP A 306 -23.19 -15.04 -27.31
N ILE A 307 -22.71 -14.75 -26.11
CA ILE A 307 -22.47 -15.73 -25.06
C ILE A 307 -23.21 -15.44 -23.74
N LEU A 308 -23.57 -14.18 -23.46
CA LEU A 308 -24.27 -13.75 -22.25
C LEU A 308 -25.59 -13.06 -22.57
N THR A 309 -26.59 -13.28 -21.71
CA THR A 309 -27.88 -12.59 -21.80
C THR A 309 -27.78 -11.20 -21.16
N ASP A 310 -28.10 -10.15 -21.91
CA ASP A 310 -28.14 -8.79 -21.34
C ASP A 310 -29.43 -8.59 -20.53
N ILE A 311 -29.27 -8.35 -19.24
CA ILE A 311 -30.33 -8.08 -18.27
C ILE A 311 -30.29 -6.65 -17.71
N SER A 312 -29.69 -5.71 -18.44
CA SER A 312 -29.52 -4.30 -17.99
C SER A 312 -30.87 -3.62 -17.70
N ASN A 313 -31.95 -4.04 -18.34
CA ASN A 313 -33.31 -3.53 -18.12
C ASN A 313 -33.93 -3.98 -16.79
N THR A 314 -33.36 -4.98 -16.11
CA THR A 314 -33.79 -5.48 -14.79
C THR A 314 -32.83 -5.01 -13.66
N ALA A 315 -31.96 -4.07 -13.96
CA ALA A 315 -31.10 -3.45 -12.97
C ALA A 315 -31.95 -2.78 -11.88
N GLY A 316 -31.69 -3.09 -10.63
CA GLY A 316 -32.47 -2.55 -9.51
C GLY A 316 -33.65 -3.42 -9.06
N GLU A 317 -33.94 -4.55 -9.71
CA GLU A 317 -34.89 -5.52 -9.16
C GLU A 317 -34.36 -6.17 -7.89
N GLU A 318 -35.26 -6.34 -6.91
CA GLU A 318 -34.92 -6.94 -5.63
C GLU A 318 -34.42 -8.39 -5.79
N ILE A 319 -33.34 -8.73 -5.09
CA ILE A 319 -32.81 -10.09 -5.02
C ILE A 319 -33.15 -10.66 -3.64
N THR A 320 -33.96 -11.71 -3.62
CA THR A 320 -34.38 -12.38 -2.38
C THR A 320 -33.26 -13.24 -1.79
N ASP A 321 -33.40 -13.61 -0.48
CA ASP A 321 -32.43 -14.50 0.19
C ASP A 321 -32.35 -15.88 -0.49
N ASP A 322 -33.46 -16.40 -1.00
CA ASP A 322 -33.49 -17.67 -1.73
C ASP A 322 -32.79 -17.55 -3.11
N GLU A 323 -32.94 -16.41 -3.77
CA GLU A 323 -32.23 -16.13 -5.01
C GLU A 323 -30.73 -15.96 -4.74
N TYR A 324 -30.36 -15.24 -3.69
CA TYR A 324 -28.95 -15.12 -3.26
C TYR A 324 -28.29 -16.48 -3.05
N LYS A 325 -28.93 -17.39 -2.32
CA LYS A 325 -28.39 -18.75 -2.08
C LYS A 325 -28.23 -19.53 -3.39
N ARG A 326 -29.19 -19.42 -4.31
CA ARG A 326 -29.04 -20.02 -5.65
C ARG A 326 -27.88 -19.45 -6.43
N LEU A 327 -27.69 -18.12 -6.42
CA LEU A 327 -26.56 -17.47 -7.08
C LEU A 327 -25.23 -17.97 -6.53
N ILE A 328 -25.10 -18.12 -5.21
CA ILE A 328 -23.89 -18.70 -4.59
C ILE A 328 -23.63 -20.11 -5.11
N GLU A 329 -24.66 -20.98 -5.13
CA GLU A 329 -24.51 -22.37 -5.62
C GLU A 329 -24.15 -22.43 -7.10
N ASP A 330 -24.76 -21.58 -7.94
CA ASP A 330 -24.47 -21.51 -9.37
C ASP A 330 -23.02 -21.06 -9.63
N ARG A 331 -22.55 -20.04 -8.91
CA ARG A 331 -21.14 -19.59 -9.01
C ARG A 331 -20.17 -20.67 -8.54
N ARG A 332 -20.49 -21.38 -7.43
CA ARG A 332 -19.68 -22.53 -6.97
C ARG A 332 -19.59 -23.66 -7.98
N ARG A 333 -20.72 -24.01 -8.62
CA ARG A 333 -20.78 -25.09 -9.59
C ARG A 333 -19.97 -24.79 -10.84
N SER A 334 -19.94 -23.53 -11.23
CA SER A 334 -19.21 -23.05 -12.41
C SER A 334 -17.77 -22.64 -12.12
N ALA A 335 -17.32 -22.75 -10.88
CA ALA A 335 -15.97 -22.34 -10.49
C ALA A 335 -14.88 -23.29 -10.99
N ALA A 336 -13.68 -22.76 -11.18
CA ALA A 336 -12.51 -23.52 -11.51
C ALA A 336 -12.25 -24.64 -10.48
N SER A 337 -11.89 -25.82 -10.94
CA SER A 337 -11.57 -26.97 -10.11
C SER A 337 -10.27 -26.79 -9.31
N SER A 338 -9.35 -25.98 -9.83
CA SER A 338 -8.16 -25.51 -9.12
C SER A 338 -7.79 -24.10 -9.58
N CYS A 339 -7.23 -23.31 -8.67
CA CYS A 339 -6.66 -22.00 -8.95
C CYS A 339 -5.42 -21.83 -8.08
N GLU A 340 -4.25 -21.86 -8.70
CA GLU A 340 -2.97 -21.84 -8.02
C GLU A 340 -2.20 -20.57 -8.36
N LYS A 341 -1.59 -19.97 -7.36
CA LYS A 341 -0.71 -18.82 -7.56
C LYS A 341 0.63 -19.25 -8.16
N THR A 342 1.11 -18.40 -9.04
CA THR A 342 2.48 -18.48 -9.58
C THR A 342 3.31 -17.30 -9.09
N SER A 343 4.58 -17.25 -9.45
CA SER A 343 5.48 -16.14 -9.08
C SER A 343 5.03 -14.76 -9.62
N ASN A 344 4.26 -14.75 -10.72
CA ASN A 344 3.83 -13.51 -11.38
C ASN A 344 2.37 -13.57 -11.87
N GLY A 345 1.53 -14.39 -11.24
CA GLY A 345 0.14 -14.52 -11.64
C GLY A 345 -0.56 -15.71 -11.02
N LEU A 346 -1.38 -16.40 -11.82
CA LEU A 346 -2.10 -17.60 -11.40
C LEU A 346 -2.32 -18.56 -12.58
N THR A 347 -2.58 -19.82 -12.25
CA THR A 347 -3.03 -20.86 -13.19
C THR A 347 -4.32 -21.48 -12.66
N ALA A 348 -5.34 -21.59 -13.49
CA ALA A 348 -6.62 -22.19 -13.15
C ALA A 348 -7.01 -23.29 -14.13
N GLN A 349 -7.67 -24.34 -13.62
CA GLN A 349 -8.25 -25.42 -14.42
C GLN A 349 -9.77 -25.30 -14.35
N ILE A 350 -10.42 -25.20 -15.51
CA ILE A 350 -11.88 -25.05 -15.59
C ILE A 350 -12.47 -25.98 -16.65
N GLU A 351 -13.71 -26.40 -16.46
CA GLU A 351 -14.50 -27.13 -17.45
C GLU A 351 -15.79 -26.37 -17.72
N LEU A 352 -16.00 -25.96 -18.96
CA LEU A 352 -17.16 -25.17 -19.38
C LEU A 352 -18.08 -25.99 -20.27
N GLU A 353 -19.40 -25.91 -20.00
CA GLU A 353 -20.45 -26.54 -20.84
C GLU A 353 -20.71 -25.75 -22.12
N LYS A 354 -20.38 -24.48 -22.18
CA LYS A 354 -20.49 -23.57 -23.29
C LYS A 354 -19.41 -22.47 -23.20
N GLU A 355 -19.11 -21.86 -24.32
CA GLU A 355 -18.25 -20.69 -24.36
C GLU A 355 -18.72 -19.60 -23.35
N ASN A 356 -17.82 -19.05 -22.57
CA ASN A 356 -18.15 -18.04 -21.55
C ASN A 356 -16.96 -17.16 -21.21
N VAL A 357 -17.21 -16.15 -20.37
CA VAL A 357 -16.18 -15.31 -19.73
C VAL A 357 -15.92 -15.80 -18.32
N VAL A 358 -14.73 -16.31 -18.10
CA VAL A 358 -14.28 -16.71 -16.76
C VAL A 358 -13.85 -15.48 -16.00
N PHE A 359 -14.53 -15.21 -14.89
CA PHE A 359 -14.26 -14.10 -13.98
C PHE A 359 -13.22 -14.48 -12.95
N PHE A 360 -12.20 -13.64 -12.81
CA PHE A 360 -11.21 -13.72 -11.75
C PHE A 360 -11.28 -12.48 -10.88
N SER A 361 -11.46 -12.65 -9.58
CA SER A 361 -11.43 -11.55 -8.61
C SER A 361 -10.01 -11.03 -8.37
N VAL A 362 -9.35 -10.63 -9.44
CA VAL A 362 -8.01 -10.03 -9.50
C VAL A 362 -8.17 -8.67 -10.13
N SER A 363 -7.54 -7.66 -9.57
CA SER A 363 -7.61 -6.30 -10.10
C SER A 363 -7.12 -6.23 -11.54
N TYR A 364 -7.92 -5.62 -12.41
CA TYR A 364 -7.57 -5.41 -13.82
C TYR A 364 -6.48 -4.34 -13.95
N ASN A 365 -5.49 -4.67 -14.77
CA ASN A 365 -4.43 -3.75 -15.16
C ASN A 365 -3.90 -4.14 -16.54
N GLU A 366 -3.43 -3.17 -17.34
CA GLU A 366 -2.88 -3.41 -18.67
C GLU A 366 -1.63 -4.32 -18.68
N GLY A 367 -1.03 -4.57 -17.52
CA GLY A 367 0.11 -5.49 -17.38
C GLY A 367 -0.27 -6.98 -17.42
N TRP A 368 -1.55 -7.32 -17.38
CA TRP A 368 -2.00 -8.71 -17.46
C TRP A 368 -1.93 -9.26 -18.88
N SER A 369 -1.52 -10.50 -18.99
CA SER A 369 -1.61 -11.33 -20.20
C SER A 369 -2.27 -12.65 -19.83
N ALA A 370 -3.24 -13.10 -20.64
CA ALA A 370 -3.91 -14.37 -20.46
C ALA A 370 -3.49 -15.38 -21.54
N TYR A 371 -3.42 -16.63 -21.14
CA TYR A 371 -3.19 -17.78 -22.03
C TYR A 371 -4.20 -18.86 -21.71
N VAL A 372 -4.86 -19.41 -22.73
CA VAL A 372 -5.73 -20.56 -22.63
C VAL A 372 -5.06 -21.72 -23.37
N ASP A 373 -4.76 -22.81 -22.69
CA ASP A 373 -4.01 -23.96 -23.23
C ASP A 373 -2.68 -23.59 -23.90
N GLY A 374 -2.05 -22.53 -23.39
CA GLY A 374 -0.80 -22.00 -23.90
C GLY A 374 -0.93 -20.98 -25.04
N GLU A 375 -2.11 -20.80 -25.61
CA GLU A 375 -2.38 -19.77 -26.62
C GLU A 375 -2.77 -18.43 -25.96
N LYS A 376 -2.18 -17.34 -26.43
CA LYS A 376 -2.45 -16.00 -25.90
C LYS A 376 -3.86 -15.54 -26.29
N THR A 377 -4.61 -15.04 -25.31
CA THR A 377 -5.95 -14.50 -25.48
C THR A 377 -6.08 -13.11 -24.84
N ASP A 378 -7.21 -12.43 -25.11
CA ASP A 378 -7.49 -11.12 -24.56
C ASP A 378 -7.87 -11.17 -23.08
N VAL A 379 -7.54 -10.10 -22.35
CA VAL A 379 -7.93 -9.86 -20.96
C VAL A 379 -8.95 -8.72 -20.96
N TYR A 380 -10.11 -8.97 -20.40
CA TYR A 380 -11.20 -8.02 -20.34
C TYR A 380 -11.31 -7.39 -18.94
N ASN A 381 -11.62 -6.09 -18.90
CA ASN A 381 -12.01 -5.41 -17.67
C ASN A 381 -13.49 -5.68 -17.43
N VAL A 382 -13.80 -6.47 -16.43
CA VAL A 382 -15.16 -6.86 -16.04
C VAL A 382 -15.40 -6.56 -14.56
N ASN A 383 -16.66 -6.58 -14.12
CA ASN A 383 -17.02 -6.30 -12.74
C ASN A 383 -16.33 -5.05 -12.17
N ASN A 384 -16.27 -3.98 -13.00
CA ASN A 384 -15.78 -2.67 -12.62
C ASN A 384 -14.32 -2.65 -12.11
N GLY A 385 -13.43 -3.36 -12.79
CA GLY A 385 -12.00 -3.33 -12.43
C GLY A 385 -11.40 -4.69 -12.10
N CYS A 386 -12.07 -5.78 -12.46
CA CYS A 386 -11.56 -7.14 -12.32
C CYS A 386 -11.23 -7.77 -13.69
N VAL A 387 -10.53 -8.89 -13.63
CA VAL A 387 -10.08 -9.63 -14.81
C VAL A 387 -11.16 -10.61 -15.29
N GLY A 388 -11.45 -10.58 -16.61
CA GLY A 388 -12.22 -11.59 -17.33
C GLY A 388 -11.41 -12.19 -18.47
N VAL A 389 -11.62 -13.49 -18.74
CA VAL A 389 -11.01 -14.21 -19.86
C VAL A 389 -12.08 -14.98 -20.61
N ARG A 390 -12.21 -14.76 -21.92
CA ARG A 390 -13.13 -15.51 -22.76
C ARG A 390 -12.54 -16.88 -23.08
N VAL A 391 -13.31 -17.96 -22.84
CA VAL A 391 -12.87 -19.34 -22.95
C VAL A 391 -13.96 -20.15 -23.64
N HIS A 392 -13.58 -21.01 -24.59
CA HIS A 392 -14.50 -21.88 -25.32
C HIS A 392 -15.08 -22.99 -24.43
N GLU A 393 -16.01 -23.76 -24.96
CA GLU A 393 -16.54 -25.00 -24.36
C GLU A 393 -15.41 -26.04 -24.19
N GLY A 394 -15.40 -26.76 -23.07
CA GLY A 394 -14.46 -27.85 -22.80
C GLY A 394 -13.64 -27.65 -21.54
N ARG A 395 -12.60 -28.48 -21.41
CA ARG A 395 -11.61 -28.38 -20.32
C ARG A 395 -10.42 -27.57 -20.76
N HIS A 396 -10.09 -26.55 -19.96
CA HIS A 396 -9.04 -25.61 -20.29
C HIS A 396 -8.15 -25.29 -19.07
N GLU A 397 -6.87 -25.04 -19.38
CA GLU A 397 -5.94 -24.39 -18.47
C GLU A 397 -5.85 -22.90 -18.80
N ILE A 398 -6.21 -22.07 -17.85
CA ILE A 398 -6.09 -20.61 -17.96
C ILE A 398 -4.89 -20.16 -17.16
N ARG A 399 -3.93 -19.47 -17.80
CA ARG A 399 -2.78 -18.87 -17.13
C ARG A 399 -2.81 -17.36 -17.28
N LEU A 400 -2.86 -16.66 -16.16
CA LEU A 400 -2.70 -15.22 -16.07
C LEU A 400 -1.26 -14.89 -15.64
N CYS A 401 -0.60 -14.00 -16.40
CA CYS A 401 0.75 -13.51 -16.12
C CYS A 401 0.75 -12.00 -16.05
N TYR A 402 1.31 -11.44 -14.98
CA TYR A 402 1.42 -10.00 -14.78
C TYR A 402 2.85 -9.51 -15.02
N THR A 403 2.98 -8.45 -15.79
CA THR A 403 4.24 -7.74 -15.98
C THR A 403 3.97 -6.25 -15.85
N VAL A 404 4.70 -5.58 -14.97
CA VAL A 404 4.54 -4.14 -14.75
C VAL A 404 4.84 -3.39 -16.06
N LYS A 405 3.89 -2.56 -16.50
CA LYS A 405 4.05 -1.72 -17.70
C LYS A 405 5.26 -0.80 -17.56
N GLY A 406 6.10 -0.74 -18.57
CA GLY A 406 7.34 0.07 -18.54
C GLY A 406 8.53 -0.58 -17.82
N PHE A 407 8.38 -1.79 -17.27
CA PHE A 407 9.46 -2.49 -16.55
C PHE A 407 10.66 -2.80 -17.47
N ASN A 408 10.41 -3.34 -18.65
CA ASN A 408 11.45 -3.69 -19.62
C ASN A 408 12.14 -2.44 -20.17
N GLU A 409 11.38 -1.39 -20.44
CA GLU A 409 11.89 -0.08 -20.86
C GLU A 409 12.75 0.55 -19.77
N GLY A 410 12.31 0.46 -18.52
CA GLY A 410 13.06 0.93 -17.36
C GLY A 410 14.39 0.20 -17.18
N ILE A 411 14.41 -1.12 -17.36
CA ILE A 411 15.65 -1.92 -17.35
C ILE A 411 16.60 -1.44 -18.48
N ALA A 412 16.08 -1.28 -19.69
CA ALA A 412 16.88 -0.85 -20.83
C ALA A 412 17.51 0.54 -20.60
N ILE A 413 16.73 1.52 -20.12
CA ILE A 413 17.21 2.86 -19.77
C ILE A 413 18.27 2.79 -18.68
N THR A 414 18.05 1.98 -17.65
CA THR A 414 18.99 1.80 -16.54
C THR A 414 20.31 1.19 -17.02
N ALA A 415 20.25 0.17 -17.88
CA ALA A 415 21.43 -0.47 -18.43
C ALA A 415 22.27 0.50 -19.29
N VAL A 416 21.60 1.28 -20.18
CA VAL A 416 22.27 2.30 -21.01
C VAL A 416 22.89 3.37 -20.14
N SER A 417 22.17 3.92 -19.17
CA SER A 417 22.65 4.96 -18.26
C SER A 417 23.86 4.49 -17.43
N SER A 418 23.79 3.25 -16.94
CA SER A 418 24.90 2.62 -16.20
C SER A 418 26.14 2.45 -17.09
N GLY A 419 25.94 2.03 -18.35
CA GLY A 419 27.01 1.92 -19.32
C GLY A 419 27.70 3.27 -19.59
N ILE A 420 26.92 4.34 -19.76
CA ILE A 420 27.45 5.72 -19.94
C ILE A 420 28.25 6.16 -18.72
N LEU A 421 27.76 5.91 -17.51
CA LEU A 421 28.45 6.25 -16.25
C LEU A 421 29.80 5.50 -16.12
N ILE A 422 29.79 4.21 -16.43
CA ILE A 422 31.02 3.39 -16.40
C ILE A 422 32.05 3.92 -17.41
N LEU A 423 31.64 4.23 -18.65
CA LEU A 423 32.48 4.80 -19.65
C LEU A 423 33.04 6.16 -19.21
N TYR A 424 32.21 7.03 -18.67
CA TYR A 424 32.63 8.32 -18.12
C TYR A 424 33.67 8.16 -17.02
N ALA A 425 33.41 7.26 -16.04
CA ALA A 425 34.37 6.98 -14.98
C ALA A 425 35.70 6.42 -15.48
N ALA A 426 35.67 5.55 -16.49
CA ALA A 426 36.86 5.01 -17.14
C ALA A 426 37.67 6.10 -17.84
N VAL A 427 37.01 6.98 -18.61
CA VAL A 427 37.68 8.12 -19.30
C VAL A 427 38.29 9.07 -18.26
N CYS A 428 37.59 9.40 -17.19
CA CYS A 428 38.12 10.23 -16.10
C CYS A 428 39.32 9.56 -15.39
N GLY A 429 39.25 8.26 -15.16
CA GLY A 429 40.36 7.48 -14.60
C GLY A 429 41.61 7.48 -15.48
N ILE A 430 41.44 7.30 -16.80
CA ILE A 430 42.53 7.35 -17.79
C ILE A 430 43.16 8.75 -17.82
N ARG A 431 42.33 9.81 -17.90
CA ARG A 431 42.82 11.20 -17.90
C ARG A 431 43.61 11.53 -16.63
N ARG A 432 43.15 11.08 -15.46
CA ARG A 432 43.83 11.28 -14.16
C ARG A 432 45.17 10.53 -14.10
N LYS A 433 45.26 9.38 -14.76
CA LYS A 433 46.50 8.58 -14.81
C LYS A 433 47.54 9.22 -15.76
N ASN A 434 47.07 9.70 -16.90
CA ASN A 434 47.95 10.38 -17.87
C ASN A 434 48.45 11.75 -17.35
N GLY A 435 47.59 12.54 -16.69
CA GLY A 435 48.01 13.83 -16.10
C GLY A 435 48.94 13.68 -14.87
N LYS A 436 49.06 12.49 -14.26
CA LYS A 436 50.09 12.20 -13.26
C LYS A 436 51.43 11.71 -13.83
N ALA A 437 51.45 11.36 -15.10
CA ALA A 437 52.66 10.92 -15.79
C ALA A 437 53.45 12.09 -16.43
N GLU A 438 52.86 13.29 -16.45
CA GLU A 438 53.51 14.52 -16.99
C GLU A 438 54.05 15.47 -15.89
N VAL A 439 54.01 15.06 -14.60
CA VAL A 439 54.59 15.75 -13.46
C VAL A 439 55.64 14.83 -12.81
#